data_82b7090967aed8ee8aeaad65a8b11865
#
_entry.id   82b7090967aed8ee8aeaad65a8b11865
#
_cell.length_a   1.000
_cell.length_b   1.000
_cell.length_c   1.000
_cell.angle_alpha   90.00
_cell.angle_beta   90.00
_cell.angle_gamma   90.00
#
_symmetry.space_group_name_H-M   'P 1'
#
loop_
_entity.id
_entity.type
_entity.pdbx_description
1 polymer ?
#
loop_
_entity_poly.entity_id
_entity_poly.type
_entity_poly.pdbx_seq_one_letter_code
_entity_poly.pdbx_strand_id
1 'polypeptide(L)'
;DLVYPRLATREIATFNILYSQDSSDFENLTNLVDPLLEADTYGKLVPAIAKEWGTEDGGLTWTFKLRDDVKWVDMNGNEKADCTAWDFATGLEWIINFHKNDSNNTSMPVEMIKGAEEYYEYTKTLSPEEARTLTAGEGSRFMETVGIEIPDDYTLIYHCITEKPYFDTVATYVCLYPMSQGMVDELGGADNVTSMNNENMWYNGAYTMTSYIQGNEKIFTKNPLYWDKECNLFDTVTVKMVDSNDVAFQLYQSGEIDY
;
A
#
# COMPACT_ATOMS: atom_id res chain seq x y z
N ASP A 1 18.89 -3.38 16.76
CA ASP A 1 18.08 -4.51 16.28
C ASP A 1 16.97 -4.79 17.26
N LEU A 2 15.87 -5.32 16.78
CA LEU A 2 14.74 -5.78 17.59
C LEU A 2 14.36 -7.19 17.15
N VAL A 3 14.17 -8.09 18.10
CA VAL A 3 13.68 -9.46 17.86
C VAL A 3 12.42 -9.71 18.68
N TYR A 4 11.31 -10.07 18.03
CA TYR A 4 10.06 -10.35 18.72
C TYR A 4 9.30 -11.55 18.11
N PRO A 5 8.42 -12.24 18.90
CA PRO A 5 7.68 -13.40 18.43
C PRO A 5 6.34 -13.03 17.78
N ARG A 6 5.88 -13.88 16.87
CA ARG A 6 4.48 -13.96 16.40
C ARG A 6 4.04 -15.40 16.31
N LEU A 7 2.77 -15.65 16.53
CA LEU A 7 2.20 -17.00 16.37
C LEU A 7 2.25 -17.42 14.89
N ALA A 8 2.67 -18.67 14.65
CA ALA A 8 2.78 -19.24 13.30
C ALA A 8 1.45 -19.26 12.52
N THR A 9 0.31 -19.14 13.22
CA THR A 9 -1.02 -18.96 12.61
C THR A 9 -1.26 -17.58 12.00
N ARG A 10 -0.36 -16.62 12.22
CA ARG A 10 -0.42 -15.24 11.69
C ARG A 10 0.61 -15.01 10.59
N GLU A 11 0.62 -15.89 9.62
CA GLU A 11 1.50 -15.80 8.47
C GLU A 11 0.93 -14.85 7.40
N ILE A 12 1.82 -14.31 6.55
CA ILE A 12 1.40 -13.46 5.42
C ILE A 12 0.66 -14.33 4.39
N ALA A 13 -0.58 -13.96 4.08
CA ALA A 13 -1.38 -14.63 3.07
C ALA A 13 -1.11 -14.08 1.65
N THR A 14 -0.83 -12.78 1.54
CA THR A 14 -0.50 -12.12 0.27
C THR A 14 0.43 -10.93 0.51
N PHE A 15 1.34 -10.69 -0.43
CA PHE A 15 2.17 -9.48 -0.46
C PHE A 15 1.48 -8.30 -1.17
N ASN A 16 0.30 -8.51 -1.76
CA ASN A 16 -0.48 -7.42 -2.34
C ASN A 16 -1.36 -6.75 -1.28
N ILE A 17 -0.89 -5.62 -0.76
CA ILE A 17 -1.61 -4.84 0.27
C ILE A 17 -2.99 -4.38 -0.21
N LEU A 18 -3.17 -4.13 -1.50
CA LEU A 18 -4.44 -3.69 -2.08
C LEU A 18 -5.49 -4.82 -2.07
N TYR A 19 -5.06 -6.08 -2.10
CA TYR A 19 -5.93 -7.25 -2.08
C TYR A 19 -6.24 -7.71 -0.66
N SER A 20 -5.29 -7.55 0.28
CA SER A 20 -5.40 -8.12 1.62
C SER A 20 -6.56 -7.55 2.43
N GLN A 21 -7.14 -8.39 3.28
CA GLN A 21 -8.16 -8.06 4.28
C GLN A 21 -7.77 -8.58 5.66
N ASP A 22 -6.60 -9.21 5.77
CA ASP A 22 -6.14 -9.86 6.99
C ASP A 22 -5.25 -8.92 7.82
N SER A 23 -5.53 -8.83 9.11
CA SER A 23 -4.72 -8.04 10.04
C SER A 23 -3.28 -8.52 10.13
N SER A 24 -3.02 -9.80 9.88
CA SER A 24 -1.66 -10.36 9.85
C SER A 24 -0.86 -9.84 8.67
N ASP A 25 -1.50 -9.63 7.51
CA ASP A 25 -0.87 -9.01 6.37
C ASP A 25 -0.58 -7.54 6.66
N PHE A 26 -1.55 -6.79 7.19
CA PHE A 26 -1.39 -5.37 7.50
C PHE A 26 -0.29 -5.12 8.55
N GLU A 27 -0.17 -5.95 9.58
CA GLU A 27 0.94 -5.86 10.56
C GLU A 27 2.33 -5.86 9.89
N ASN A 28 2.46 -6.53 8.75
CA ASN A 28 3.70 -6.63 8.00
C ASN A 28 3.77 -5.58 6.87
N LEU A 29 2.76 -5.53 6.00
CA LEU A 29 2.81 -4.79 4.74
C LEU A 29 2.78 -3.27 4.92
N THR A 30 2.15 -2.76 5.99
CA THR A 30 2.15 -1.31 6.31
C THR A 30 3.51 -0.77 6.73
N ASN A 31 4.49 -1.62 7.02
CA ASN A 31 5.88 -1.20 7.21
C ASN A 31 6.66 -1.16 5.88
N LEU A 32 6.11 -1.75 4.83
CA LEU A 32 6.76 -1.94 3.53
C LEU A 32 6.26 -0.94 2.48
N VAL A 33 5.02 -0.47 2.64
CA VAL A 33 4.38 0.48 1.71
C VAL A 33 3.66 1.57 2.51
N ASP A 34 3.96 2.82 2.22
CA ASP A 34 3.35 3.98 2.88
C ASP A 34 2.07 4.44 2.19
N PRO A 35 1.07 4.95 2.95
CA PRO A 35 -0.14 5.58 2.45
C PRO A 35 0.05 7.08 2.14
N LEU A 36 -1.06 7.74 1.73
CA LEU A 36 -1.10 9.20 1.65
C LEU A 36 -0.93 9.85 3.03
N LEU A 37 -1.65 9.36 4.03
CA LEU A 37 -1.66 9.86 5.40
C LEU A 37 -1.56 8.71 6.39
N GLU A 38 -1.06 9.01 7.58
CA GLU A 38 -1.02 8.10 8.72
C GLU A 38 -1.85 8.64 9.89
N ALA A 39 -2.06 7.79 10.89
CA ALA A 39 -2.62 8.19 12.16
C ALA A 39 -1.55 8.05 13.26
N ASP A 40 -1.39 9.09 14.08
CA ASP A 40 -0.54 9.00 15.26
C ASP A 40 -1.15 8.09 16.34
N THR A 41 -0.46 7.90 17.46
CA THR A 41 -0.90 7.08 18.59
C THR A 41 -2.19 7.57 19.26
N TYR A 42 -2.64 8.78 18.94
CA TYR A 42 -3.89 9.38 19.45
C TYR A 42 -5.00 9.35 18.38
N GLY A 43 -4.74 8.79 17.20
CA GLY A 43 -5.68 8.75 16.09
C GLY A 43 -5.79 10.07 15.29
N LYS A 44 -4.86 11.00 15.49
CA LYS A 44 -4.80 12.23 14.71
C LYS A 44 -4.09 11.95 13.38
N LEU A 45 -4.66 12.45 12.28
CA LEU A 45 -4.03 12.36 10.98
C LEU A 45 -2.73 13.16 10.93
N VAL A 46 -1.70 12.52 10.41
CA VAL A 46 -0.36 13.10 10.22
C VAL A 46 0.11 12.86 8.78
N PRO A 47 1.01 13.72 8.25
CA PRO A 47 1.58 13.53 6.93
C PRO A 47 2.33 12.18 6.82
N ALA A 48 2.11 11.48 5.68
CA ALA A 48 2.97 10.42 5.19
C ALA A 48 3.49 10.82 3.79
N ILE A 49 3.09 10.13 2.71
CA ILE A 49 3.48 10.55 1.35
C ILE A 49 2.87 11.92 0.99
N ALA A 50 1.65 12.22 1.43
CA ALA A 50 1.10 13.56 1.32
C ALA A 50 1.61 14.44 2.47
N LYS A 51 2.30 15.53 2.15
CA LYS A 51 2.80 16.53 3.10
C LYS A 51 1.74 17.56 3.48
N GLU A 52 0.76 17.81 2.61
CA GLU A 52 -0.36 18.72 2.81
C GLU A 52 -1.62 18.15 2.15
N TRP A 53 -2.77 18.37 2.74
CA TRP A 53 -4.07 17.99 2.18
C TRP A 53 -5.19 18.89 2.65
N GLY A 54 -6.30 18.89 1.92
CA GLY A 54 -7.47 19.66 2.32
C GLY A 54 -8.59 19.67 1.28
N THR A 55 -9.69 20.27 1.69
CA THR A 55 -10.89 20.51 0.89
C THR A 55 -11.41 21.92 1.15
N GLU A 56 -11.99 22.58 0.11
CA GLU A 56 -12.60 23.91 0.22
C GLU A 56 -14.12 23.89 -0.01
N ASP A 57 -14.67 22.73 -0.37
CA ASP A 57 -16.06 22.55 -0.81
C ASP A 57 -16.84 21.50 0.02
N GLY A 58 -16.49 21.38 1.30
CA GLY A 58 -17.17 20.46 2.21
C GLY A 58 -16.83 18.99 1.98
N GLY A 59 -15.78 18.70 1.22
CA GLY A 59 -15.32 17.34 0.95
C GLY A 59 -15.83 16.76 -0.36
N LEU A 60 -16.29 17.60 -1.30
CA LEU A 60 -16.56 17.18 -2.68
C LEU A 60 -15.27 16.98 -3.45
N THR A 61 -14.27 17.83 -3.18
CA THR A 61 -12.95 17.77 -3.81
C THR A 61 -11.88 17.77 -2.74
N TRP A 62 -10.98 16.79 -2.79
CA TRP A 62 -9.85 16.66 -1.90
C TRP A 62 -8.54 16.74 -2.66
N THR A 63 -7.67 17.65 -2.25
CA THR A 63 -6.34 17.84 -2.84
C THR A 63 -5.28 17.34 -1.87
N PHE A 64 -4.36 16.52 -2.36
CA PHE A 64 -3.19 16.02 -1.66
C PHE A 64 -1.93 16.51 -2.37
N LYS A 65 -1.03 17.19 -1.65
CA LYS A 65 0.29 17.59 -2.12
C LYS A 65 1.31 16.60 -1.63
N LEU A 66 1.90 15.86 -2.57
CA LEU A 66 2.83 14.78 -2.27
C LEU A 66 4.25 15.29 -2.04
N ARG A 67 5.07 14.49 -1.37
CA ARG A 67 6.51 14.64 -1.29
C ARG A 67 7.12 14.29 -2.65
N ASP A 68 8.26 14.87 -2.94
CA ASP A 68 9.07 14.61 -4.16
C ASP A 68 10.35 13.81 -3.84
N ASP A 69 10.49 13.36 -2.60
CA ASP A 69 11.64 12.60 -2.09
C ASP A 69 11.32 11.15 -1.71
N VAL A 70 10.10 10.67 -2.00
CA VAL A 70 9.70 9.27 -1.79
C VAL A 70 10.14 8.41 -2.96
N LYS A 71 10.86 7.33 -2.65
CA LYS A 71 11.40 6.41 -3.66
C LYS A 71 10.82 5.02 -3.51
N TRP A 72 10.53 4.39 -4.63
CA TRP A 72 10.42 2.94 -4.71
C TRP A 72 11.81 2.31 -4.72
N VAL A 73 12.00 1.27 -3.93
CA VAL A 73 13.26 0.51 -3.86
C VAL A 73 13.00 -1.00 -4.02
N ASP A 74 14.02 -1.75 -4.39
CA ASP A 74 14.00 -3.20 -4.33
C ASP A 74 14.24 -3.73 -2.89
N MET A 75 14.22 -5.04 -2.70
CA MET A 75 14.47 -5.69 -1.41
C MET A 75 15.81 -5.27 -0.75
N ASN A 76 16.82 -4.92 -1.56
CA ASN A 76 18.13 -4.53 -1.09
C ASN A 76 18.28 -3.01 -0.86
N GLY A 77 17.20 -2.25 -1.02
CA GLY A 77 17.20 -0.79 -0.87
C GLY A 77 17.76 -0.03 -2.07
N ASN A 78 17.93 -0.67 -3.24
CA ASN A 78 18.33 0.03 -4.46
C ASN A 78 17.13 0.76 -5.06
N GLU A 79 17.36 2.03 -5.46
CA GLU A 79 16.33 2.85 -6.09
C GLU A 79 15.81 2.23 -7.40
N LYS A 80 14.48 2.22 -7.55
CA LYS A 80 13.76 1.73 -8.73
C LYS A 80 13.09 2.88 -9.49
N ALA A 81 12.36 3.74 -8.77
CA ALA A 81 11.61 4.86 -9.34
C ALA A 81 11.26 5.89 -8.26
N ASP A 82 10.81 7.07 -8.68
CA ASP A 82 10.11 8.01 -7.82
C ASP A 82 8.69 7.51 -7.52
N CYS A 83 8.19 7.77 -6.30
CA CYS A 83 6.77 7.57 -5.99
C CYS A 83 6.01 8.85 -6.31
N THR A 84 5.04 8.76 -7.19
CA THR A 84 4.30 9.91 -7.73
C THR A 84 2.79 9.74 -7.56
N ALA A 85 2.01 10.77 -7.93
CA ALA A 85 0.55 10.70 -7.96
C ALA A 85 0.01 9.60 -8.89
N TRP A 86 0.78 9.22 -9.93
CA TRP A 86 0.43 8.15 -10.85
C TRP A 86 0.42 6.76 -10.19
N ASP A 87 1.23 6.56 -9.15
CA ASP A 87 1.22 5.29 -8.40
C ASP A 87 -0.08 5.12 -7.61
N PHE A 88 -0.66 6.23 -7.10
CA PHE A 88 -1.98 6.21 -6.45
C PHE A 88 -3.11 5.99 -7.45
N ALA A 89 -3.01 6.54 -8.66
CA ALA A 89 -3.95 6.26 -9.74
C ALA A 89 -3.88 4.78 -10.15
N THR A 90 -2.67 4.22 -10.26
CA THR A 90 -2.45 2.79 -10.55
C THR A 90 -3.04 1.91 -9.46
N GLY A 91 -2.83 2.25 -8.18
CA GLY A 91 -3.42 1.52 -7.06
C GLY A 91 -4.95 1.57 -7.06
N LEU A 92 -5.52 2.74 -7.32
CA LEU A 92 -6.99 2.90 -7.41
C LEU A 92 -7.56 2.13 -8.61
N GLU A 93 -6.93 2.21 -9.79
CA GLU A 93 -7.33 1.43 -10.97
C GLU A 93 -7.31 -0.06 -10.67
N TRP A 94 -6.25 -0.55 -9.99
CA TRP A 94 -6.17 -1.94 -9.57
C TRP A 94 -7.37 -2.36 -8.72
N ILE A 95 -7.71 -1.56 -7.70
CA ILE A 95 -8.79 -1.86 -6.75
C ILE A 95 -10.16 -1.89 -7.40
N ILE A 96 -10.46 -0.94 -8.29
CA ILE A 96 -11.77 -0.83 -8.94
C ILE A 96 -11.86 -1.53 -10.30
N ASN A 97 -10.84 -2.28 -10.70
CA ASN A 97 -10.89 -3.15 -11.87
C ASN A 97 -11.37 -4.54 -11.46
N PHE A 98 -12.57 -4.92 -11.90
CA PHE A 98 -13.25 -6.17 -11.50
C PHE A 98 -12.39 -7.42 -11.70
N HIS A 99 -11.57 -7.47 -12.75
CA HIS A 99 -10.76 -8.65 -13.08
C HIS A 99 -9.34 -8.64 -12.52
N LYS A 100 -8.89 -7.52 -11.96
CA LYS A 100 -7.60 -7.42 -11.27
C LYS A 100 -7.74 -7.68 -9.77
N ASN A 101 -8.82 -7.20 -9.17
CA ASN A 101 -9.03 -7.26 -7.73
C ASN A 101 -10.46 -7.65 -7.40
N ASP A 102 -10.65 -8.79 -6.74
CA ASP A 102 -11.94 -9.29 -6.27
C ASP A 102 -12.07 -9.20 -4.73
N SER A 103 -11.24 -8.37 -4.10
CA SER A 103 -11.27 -8.15 -2.65
C SER A 103 -12.42 -7.20 -2.24
N ASN A 104 -12.78 -7.22 -0.94
CA ASN A 104 -13.78 -6.30 -0.37
C ASN A 104 -13.28 -4.84 -0.28
N ASN A 105 -12.01 -4.58 -0.55
CA ASN A 105 -11.45 -3.22 -0.55
C ASN A 105 -12.03 -2.34 -1.67
N THR A 106 -12.67 -2.94 -2.67
CA THR A 106 -13.32 -2.26 -3.81
C THR A 106 -14.51 -1.40 -3.38
N SER A 107 -15.28 -1.81 -2.38
CA SER A 107 -16.57 -1.16 -2.04
C SER A 107 -16.40 0.30 -1.63
N MET A 108 -15.39 0.60 -0.83
CA MET A 108 -15.18 1.95 -0.29
C MET A 108 -14.88 2.99 -1.39
N PRO A 109 -13.92 2.82 -2.30
CA PRO A 109 -13.70 3.78 -3.38
C PRO A 109 -14.87 3.84 -4.37
N VAL A 110 -15.54 2.72 -4.66
CA VAL A 110 -16.73 2.70 -5.54
C VAL A 110 -17.87 3.55 -4.98
N GLU A 111 -18.09 3.53 -3.67
CA GLU A 111 -19.14 4.32 -3.00
C GLU A 111 -18.77 5.80 -2.76
N MET A 112 -17.50 6.15 -2.88
CA MET A 112 -17.02 7.49 -2.51
C MET A 112 -16.53 8.31 -3.70
N ILE A 113 -15.81 7.72 -4.64
CA ILE A 113 -15.13 8.43 -5.72
C ILE A 113 -16.04 8.48 -6.96
N LYS A 114 -16.24 9.67 -7.49
CA LYS A 114 -17.04 9.88 -8.71
C LYS A 114 -16.53 9.02 -9.86
N GLY A 115 -17.43 8.35 -10.56
CA GLY A 115 -17.11 7.51 -11.73
C GLY A 115 -16.42 6.17 -11.39
N ALA A 116 -16.09 5.89 -10.13
CA ALA A 116 -15.46 4.62 -9.76
C ALA A 116 -16.40 3.42 -9.98
N GLU A 117 -17.70 3.55 -9.66
CA GLU A 117 -18.72 2.54 -9.95
C GLU A 117 -18.87 2.31 -11.47
N GLU A 118 -18.90 3.39 -12.26
CA GLU A 118 -18.98 3.29 -13.72
C GLU A 118 -17.80 2.53 -14.30
N TYR A 119 -16.58 2.83 -13.83
CA TYR A 119 -15.38 2.12 -14.27
C TYR A 119 -15.38 0.65 -13.85
N TYR A 120 -15.78 0.35 -12.60
CA TYR A 120 -15.92 -1.01 -12.10
C TYR A 120 -16.89 -1.85 -12.96
N GLU A 121 -18.09 -1.33 -13.23
CA GLU A 121 -19.08 -2.01 -14.07
C GLU A 121 -18.61 -2.13 -15.53
N TYR A 122 -17.89 -1.13 -16.06
CA TYR A 122 -17.27 -1.23 -17.38
C TYR A 122 -16.26 -2.38 -17.44
N THR A 123 -15.31 -2.46 -16.49
CA THR A 123 -14.31 -3.53 -16.49
C THR A 123 -14.93 -4.92 -16.35
N LYS A 124 -16.05 -5.03 -15.66
CA LYS A 124 -16.81 -6.28 -15.51
C LYS A 124 -17.41 -6.79 -16.85
N THR A 125 -17.67 -5.90 -17.81
CA THR A 125 -18.17 -6.28 -19.13
C THR A 125 -17.09 -6.80 -20.06
N LEU A 126 -15.82 -6.59 -19.74
CA LEU A 126 -14.68 -7.02 -20.54
C LEU A 126 -14.32 -8.50 -20.26
N SER A 127 -13.54 -9.10 -21.16
CA SER A 127 -12.86 -10.33 -20.80
C SER A 127 -11.80 -10.08 -19.74
N PRO A 128 -11.44 -11.09 -18.90
CA PRO A 128 -10.36 -10.96 -17.94
C PRO A 128 -9.03 -10.52 -18.57
N GLU A 129 -8.72 -11.02 -19.76
CA GLU A 129 -7.51 -10.66 -20.49
C GLU A 129 -7.49 -9.18 -20.88
N GLU A 130 -8.59 -8.66 -21.44
CA GLU A 130 -8.70 -7.25 -21.82
C GLU A 130 -8.65 -6.34 -20.58
N ALA A 131 -9.41 -6.65 -19.53
CA ALA A 131 -9.46 -5.83 -18.34
C ALA A 131 -8.09 -5.73 -17.64
N ARG A 132 -7.29 -6.80 -17.63
CA ARG A 132 -5.97 -6.83 -16.98
C ARG A 132 -4.90 -6.03 -17.73
N THR A 133 -5.14 -5.68 -18.99
CA THR A 133 -4.24 -4.80 -19.76
C THR A 133 -4.49 -3.32 -19.53
N LEU A 134 -5.61 -2.95 -18.90
CA LEU A 134 -5.92 -1.55 -18.60
C LEU A 134 -4.94 -0.96 -17.59
N THR A 135 -4.67 0.32 -17.73
CA THR A 135 -3.78 1.09 -16.85
C THR A 135 -4.40 2.44 -16.50
N ALA A 136 -3.86 3.10 -15.49
CA ALA A 136 -4.23 4.45 -15.08
C ALA A 136 -3.43 5.56 -15.78
N GLY A 137 -2.77 5.28 -16.90
CA GLY A 137 -1.96 6.26 -17.62
C GLY A 137 -2.77 7.40 -18.22
N GLU A 138 -2.07 8.48 -18.60
CA GLU A 138 -2.68 9.66 -19.24
C GLU A 138 -3.52 9.27 -20.47
N GLY A 139 -4.74 9.82 -20.57
CA GLY A 139 -5.69 9.53 -21.65
C GLY A 139 -6.30 8.13 -21.60
N SER A 140 -6.10 7.37 -20.52
CA SER A 140 -6.75 6.08 -20.33
C SER A 140 -8.24 6.22 -20.02
N ARG A 141 -9.01 5.17 -20.29
CA ARG A 141 -10.43 5.10 -19.92
C ARG A 141 -10.64 5.35 -18.43
N PHE A 142 -9.70 4.90 -17.57
CA PHE A 142 -9.74 5.15 -16.14
C PHE A 142 -9.69 6.66 -15.85
N MET A 143 -8.70 7.38 -16.38
CA MET A 143 -8.56 8.83 -16.17
C MET A 143 -9.70 9.65 -16.77
N GLU A 144 -10.37 9.16 -17.84
CA GLU A 144 -11.54 9.81 -18.44
C GLU A 144 -12.82 9.61 -17.62
N THR A 145 -12.91 8.52 -16.83
CA THR A 145 -14.15 8.12 -16.15
C THR A 145 -14.12 8.44 -14.66
N VAL A 146 -13.00 8.16 -13.99
CA VAL A 146 -12.88 8.23 -12.53
C VAL A 146 -12.53 9.64 -12.09
N GLY A 147 -13.14 10.10 -11.02
CA GLY A 147 -12.91 11.41 -10.42
C GLY A 147 -11.55 11.51 -9.72
N ILE A 148 -10.49 11.37 -10.50
CA ILE A 148 -9.11 11.57 -10.07
C ILE A 148 -8.43 12.51 -11.06
N GLU A 149 -7.65 13.48 -10.55
CA GLU A 149 -6.87 14.39 -11.38
C GLU A 149 -5.42 14.43 -10.91
N ILE A 150 -4.50 14.51 -11.85
CA ILE A 150 -3.05 14.57 -11.60
C ILE A 150 -2.49 15.75 -12.43
N PRO A 151 -2.59 16.99 -11.89
CA PRO A 151 -2.10 18.18 -12.59
C PRO A 151 -0.59 18.21 -12.78
N ASP A 152 0.14 17.55 -11.89
CA ASP A 152 1.58 17.33 -11.91
C ASP A 152 1.92 16.06 -11.11
N ASP A 153 3.13 15.56 -11.20
CA ASP A 153 3.56 14.30 -10.59
C ASP A 153 3.39 14.23 -9.06
N TYR A 154 3.23 15.37 -8.39
CA TYR A 154 3.14 15.47 -6.93
C TYR A 154 1.86 16.14 -6.43
N THR A 155 0.85 16.26 -7.29
CA THR A 155 -0.48 16.74 -6.92
C THR A 155 -1.53 15.71 -7.31
N LEU A 156 -2.29 15.25 -6.31
CA LEU A 156 -3.35 14.26 -6.45
C LEU A 156 -4.67 14.89 -6.00
N ILE A 157 -5.71 14.82 -6.83
CA ILE A 157 -7.03 15.36 -6.53
C ILE A 157 -8.05 14.24 -6.68
N TYR A 158 -8.90 14.06 -5.66
CA TYR A 158 -10.06 13.17 -5.70
C TYR A 158 -11.36 13.96 -5.71
N HIS A 159 -12.29 13.59 -6.58
CA HIS A 159 -13.66 14.09 -6.61
C HIS A 159 -14.61 13.06 -6.04
N CYS A 160 -15.28 13.41 -4.96
CA CYS A 160 -16.28 12.56 -4.31
C CYS A 160 -17.66 12.66 -4.97
N ILE A 161 -18.46 11.60 -4.84
CA ILE A 161 -19.85 11.57 -5.35
C ILE A 161 -20.73 12.59 -4.61
N THR A 162 -20.50 12.75 -3.30
CA THR A 162 -21.16 13.69 -2.40
C THR A 162 -20.15 14.25 -1.42
N GLU A 163 -20.52 15.28 -0.67
CA GLU A 163 -19.67 15.80 0.42
C GLU A 163 -19.23 14.69 1.38
N LYS A 164 -17.92 14.51 1.51
CA LYS A 164 -17.27 13.54 2.38
C LYS A 164 -16.22 14.26 3.24
N PRO A 165 -16.62 15.00 4.28
CA PRO A 165 -15.69 15.77 5.10
C PRO A 165 -14.66 14.93 5.87
N TYR A 166 -14.83 13.60 5.85
CA TYR A 166 -13.96 12.61 6.48
C TYR A 166 -13.12 11.81 5.47
N PHE A 167 -13.09 12.16 4.19
CA PHE A 167 -12.38 11.39 3.16
C PHE A 167 -10.87 11.29 3.41
N ASP A 168 -10.28 12.27 4.10
CA ASP A 168 -8.89 12.21 4.54
C ASP A 168 -8.59 11.03 5.46
N THR A 169 -9.56 10.56 6.26
CA THR A 169 -9.40 9.34 7.05
C THR A 169 -9.29 8.10 6.16
N VAL A 170 -9.92 8.10 4.97
CA VAL A 170 -9.82 7.01 4.00
C VAL A 170 -8.43 6.97 3.35
N ALA A 171 -7.74 8.10 3.30
CA ALA A 171 -6.37 8.20 2.79
C ALA A 171 -5.31 7.47 3.66
N THR A 172 -5.69 6.98 4.83
CA THR A 172 -4.88 6.08 5.66
C THR A 172 -5.15 4.61 5.38
N TYR A 173 -6.17 4.30 4.57
CA TYR A 173 -6.64 2.93 4.39
C TYR A 173 -6.13 2.31 3.08
N VAL A 174 -5.93 1.00 3.10
CA VAL A 174 -5.30 0.25 2.01
C VAL A 174 -5.95 0.42 0.64
N CYS A 175 -7.23 0.77 0.57
CA CYS A 175 -7.92 1.02 -0.70
C CYS A 175 -7.42 2.26 -1.47
N LEU A 176 -6.60 3.10 -0.86
CA LEU A 176 -5.96 4.25 -1.50
C LEU A 176 -4.42 4.20 -1.41
N TYR A 177 -3.84 3.02 -1.17
CA TYR A 177 -2.40 2.86 -1.20
C TYR A 177 -1.85 2.90 -2.64
N PRO A 178 -0.59 3.32 -2.83
CA PRO A 178 0.03 3.36 -4.14
C PRO A 178 0.44 1.97 -4.62
N MET A 179 0.49 1.80 -5.95
CA MET A 179 1.09 0.66 -6.63
C MET A 179 1.91 1.18 -7.82
N SER A 180 3.17 0.82 -7.91
CA SER A 180 3.99 1.24 -9.05
C SER A 180 3.63 0.47 -10.31
N GLN A 181 3.30 1.16 -11.40
CA GLN A 181 3.14 0.55 -12.71
C GLN A 181 4.46 -0.10 -13.17
N GLY A 182 5.60 0.51 -12.87
CA GLY A 182 6.92 -0.06 -13.17
C GLY A 182 7.16 -1.41 -12.49
N MET A 183 6.67 -1.58 -11.25
CA MET A 183 6.69 -2.88 -10.58
C MET A 183 5.79 -3.90 -11.29
N VAL A 184 4.58 -3.53 -11.67
CA VAL A 184 3.66 -4.41 -12.39
C VAL A 184 4.26 -4.86 -13.72
N ASP A 185 4.91 -3.96 -14.44
CA ASP A 185 5.58 -4.25 -15.72
C ASP A 185 6.78 -5.18 -15.52
N GLU A 186 7.60 -4.96 -14.49
CA GLU A 186 8.74 -5.83 -14.14
C GLU A 186 8.29 -7.24 -13.74
N LEU A 187 7.14 -7.37 -13.07
CA LEU A 187 6.52 -8.65 -12.77
C LEU A 187 5.99 -9.37 -14.02
N GLY A 188 5.88 -8.68 -15.16
CA GLY A 188 5.35 -9.24 -16.41
C GLY A 188 3.83 -9.08 -16.56
N GLY A 189 3.23 -8.14 -15.83
CA GLY A 189 1.84 -7.75 -15.94
C GLY A 189 0.97 -8.13 -14.73
N ALA A 190 -0.29 -7.72 -14.79
CA ALA A 190 -1.26 -7.85 -13.70
C ALA A 190 -1.44 -9.28 -13.18
N ASP A 191 -1.36 -10.29 -14.05
CA ASP A 191 -1.52 -11.70 -13.66
C ASP A 191 -0.46 -12.17 -12.65
N ASN A 192 0.71 -11.57 -12.67
CA ASN A 192 1.83 -11.96 -11.83
C ASN A 192 1.87 -11.23 -10.47
N VAL A 193 1.05 -10.20 -10.28
CA VAL A 193 0.96 -9.51 -8.99
C VAL A 193 0.44 -10.44 -7.88
N THR A 194 -0.38 -11.43 -8.21
CA THR A 194 -0.86 -12.44 -7.26
C THR A 194 0.24 -13.36 -6.73
N SER A 195 1.35 -13.48 -7.47
CA SER A 195 2.54 -14.27 -7.08
C SER A 195 3.68 -13.39 -6.54
N MET A 196 3.40 -12.13 -6.24
CA MET A 196 4.36 -11.22 -5.63
C MET A 196 4.82 -11.73 -4.27
N ASN A 197 6.11 -11.55 -3.98
CA ASN A 197 6.75 -11.93 -2.74
C ASN A 197 7.79 -10.88 -2.34
N ASN A 198 8.51 -11.11 -1.24
CA ASN A 198 9.49 -10.17 -0.74
C ASN A 198 10.67 -9.90 -1.71
N GLU A 199 10.98 -10.81 -2.63
CA GLU A 199 12.13 -10.66 -3.54
C GLU A 199 11.80 -9.82 -4.78
N ASN A 200 10.51 -9.77 -5.18
CA ASN A 200 10.08 -9.15 -6.42
C ASN A 200 9.09 -7.98 -6.26
N MET A 201 8.63 -7.69 -5.03
CA MET A 201 7.87 -6.46 -4.78
C MET A 201 8.79 -5.24 -4.67
N TRP A 202 8.24 -4.06 -4.89
CA TRP A 202 8.90 -2.80 -4.60
C TRP A 202 8.39 -2.20 -3.29
N TYR A 203 9.24 -1.46 -2.61
CA TYR A 203 9.05 -0.92 -1.28
C TYR A 203 9.17 0.61 -1.29
N ASN A 204 8.30 1.32 -0.60
CA ASN A 204 8.46 2.76 -0.35
C ASN A 204 8.24 3.12 1.13
N GLY A 205 7.96 2.13 1.97
CA GLY A 205 7.80 2.29 3.40
C GLY A 205 9.14 2.28 4.17
N ALA A 206 9.02 2.30 5.49
CA ALA A 206 10.14 2.41 6.42
C ALA A 206 11.15 1.26 6.33
N TYR A 207 10.70 0.08 5.92
CA TYR A 207 11.51 -1.14 5.84
C TYR A 207 11.34 -1.85 4.50
N THR A 208 12.35 -2.65 4.13
CA THR A 208 12.25 -3.72 3.13
C THR A 208 12.24 -5.06 3.85
N MET A 209 11.63 -6.10 3.26
CA MET A 209 11.67 -7.45 3.83
C MET A 209 12.78 -8.25 3.16
N THR A 210 13.95 -8.28 3.82
CA THR A 210 15.17 -8.90 3.28
C THR A 210 15.22 -10.41 3.45
N SER A 211 14.38 -10.97 4.33
CA SER A 211 14.20 -12.42 4.47
C SER A 211 12.75 -12.74 4.80
N TYR A 212 12.22 -13.77 4.18
CA TYR A 212 10.92 -14.34 4.48
C TYR A 212 10.99 -15.85 4.41
N ILE A 213 11.02 -16.50 5.57
CA ILE A 213 10.99 -17.96 5.69
C ILE A 213 9.67 -18.33 6.35
N GLN A 214 8.72 -18.78 5.54
CA GLN A 214 7.38 -19.10 5.99
C GLN A 214 7.38 -20.04 7.19
N GLY A 215 6.63 -19.70 8.23
CA GLY A 215 6.54 -20.46 9.48
C GLY A 215 7.78 -20.40 10.38
N ASN A 216 8.79 -19.62 10.02
CA ASN A 216 10.03 -19.51 10.79
C ASN A 216 10.35 -18.05 11.16
N GLU A 217 10.73 -17.23 10.18
CA GLU A 217 11.12 -15.85 10.46
C GLU A 217 10.84 -14.89 9.30
N LYS A 218 10.71 -13.62 9.65
CA LYS A 218 10.68 -12.48 8.74
C LYS A 218 11.73 -11.48 9.22
N ILE A 219 12.54 -10.95 8.29
CA ILE A 219 13.54 -9.94 8.61
C ILE A 219 13.23 -8.68 7.82
N PHE A 220 12.94 -7.62 8.57
CA PHE A 220 12.75 -6.27 8.06
C PHE A 220 14.05 -5.52 8.23
N THR A 221 14.56 -4.93 7.15
CA THR A 221 15.77 -4.10 7.16
C THR A 221 15.39 -2.68 6.81
N LYS A 222 15.93 -1.73 7.54
CA LYS A 222 15.70 -0.30 7.34
C LYS A 222 15.88 0.10 5.88
N ASN A 223 14.88 0.75 5.30
CA ASN A 223 14.97 1.29 3.95
C ASN A 223 15.93 2.51 3.94
N PRO A 224 17.06 2.45 3.25
CA PRO A 224 18.05 3.53 3.27
C PRO A 224 17.56 4.80 2.58
N LEU A 225 16.53 4.70 1.73
CA LEU A 225 15.94 5.82 1.00
C LEU A 225 14.59 6.27 1.55
N TYR A 226 14.20 5.76 2.74
CA TYR A 226 12.96 6.19 3.38
C TYR A 226 12.97 7.70 3.65
N TRP A 227 11.87 8.36 3.34
CA TRP A 227 11.76 9.82 3.46
C TRP A 227 11.86 10.31 4.91
N ASP A 228 11.33 9.56 5.90
CA ASP A 228 11.43 9.88 7.33
C ASP A 228 12.48 9.00 8.03
N LYS A 229 13.74 9.30 7.78
CA LYS A 229 14.88 8.51 8.28
C LYS A 229 15.01 8.52 9.80
N GLU A 230 14.46 9.53 10.47
CA GLU A 230 14.58 9.69 11.93
C GLU A 230 13.55 8.87 12.70
N CYS A 231 12.41 8.50 12.08
CA CYS A 231 11.40 7.65 12.69
C CYS A 231 11.83 6.19 12.88
N ASN A 232 12.77 5.70 12.07
CA ASN A 232 13.21 4.32 12.12
C ASN A 232 14.19 4.08 13.27
N LEU A 233 13.69 3.55 14.38
CA LEU A 233 14.48 3.30 15.59
C LEU A 233 15.42 2.08 15.47
N PHE A 234 15.06 1.11 14.64
CA PHE A 234 15.80 -0.14 14.50
C PHE A 234 16.34 -0.30 13.09
N ASP A 235 17.60 -0.72 12.96
CA ASP A 235 18.20 -1.04 11.66
C ASP A 235 17.64 -2.35 11.11
N THR A 236 17.34 -3.31 12.00
CA THR A 236 16.77 -4.61 11.67
C THR A 236 15.69 -4.98 12.68
N VAL A 237 14.58 -5.51 12.18
CA VAL A 237 13.52 -6.11 13.00
C VAL A 237 13.33 -7.54 12.55
N THR A 238 13.56 -8.48 13.46
CA THR A 238 13.36 -9.92 13.22
C THR A 238 12.08 -10.39 13.91
N VAL A 239 11.16 -10.92 13.15
CA VAL A 239 9.93 -11.56 13.64
C VAL A 239 10.13 -13.06 13.63
N LYS A 240 10.26 -13.68 14.81
CA LYS A 240 10.33 -15.15 14.94
C LYS A 240 8.93 -15.73 15.02
N MET A 241 8.60 -16.66 14.12
CA MET A 241 7.34 -17.37 14.18
C MET A 241 7.43 -18.49 15.23
N VAL A 242 6.44 -18.55 16.12
CA VAL A 242 6.40 -19.52 17.22
C VAL A 242 5.06 -20.26 17.26
N ASP A 243 5.07 -21.49 17.75
CA ASP A 243 3.88 -22.34 17.79
C ASP A 243 2.93 -21.99 18.96
N SER A 244 3.46 -21.36 20.02
CA SER A 244 2.67 -20.99 21.19
C SER A 244 3.30 -19.83 21.97
N ASN A 245 2.48 -19.20 22.80
CA ASN A 245 2.94 -18.17 23.74
C ASN A 245 3.91 -18.72 24.79
N ASP A 246 3.81 -20.02 25.14
CA ASP A 246 4.76 -20.65 26.09
C ASP A 246 6.16 -20.75 25.47
N VAL A 247 6.26 -21.06 24.18
CA VAL A 247 7.52 -21.04 23.44
C VAL A 247 8.07 -19.61 23.37
N ALA A 248 7.23 -18.62 23.05
CA ALA A 248 7.65 -17.22 23.06
C ALA A 248 8.21 -16.80 24.42
N PHE A 249 7.55 -17.16 25.51
CA PHE A 249 8.03 -16.86 26.85
C PHE A 249 9.37 -17.53 27.19
N GLN A 250 9.59 -18.76 26.76
CA GLN A 250 10.89 -19.45 26.93
C GLN A 250 12.01 -18.74 26.15
N LEU A 251 11.75 -18.31 24.91
CA LEU A 251 12.69 -17.55 24.10
C LEU A 251 13.03 -16.19 24.74
N TYR A 252 12.04 -15.53 25.33
CA TYR A 252 12.27 -14.30 26.10
C TYR A 252 13.15 -14.55 27.33
N GLN A 253 12.88 -15.62 28.10
CA GLN A 253 13.70 -15.97 29.27
C GLN A 253 15.14 -16.36 28.90
N SER A 254 15.35 -16.95 27.72
CA SER A 254 16.72 -17.30 27.25
C SER A 254 17.46 -16.10 26.65
N GLY A 255 16.78 -14.95 26.44
CA GLY A 255 17.34 -13.75 25.79
C GLY A 255 17.45 -13.87 24.28
N GLU A 256 16.70 -14.78 23.66
CA GLU A 256 16.67 -14.93 22.19
C GLU A 256 15.70 -13.97 21.52
N ILE A 257 14.80 -13.35 22.28
CA ILE A 257 13.89 -12.30 21.84
C ILE A 257 13.85 -11.17 22.87
N ASP A 258 13.57 -9.96 22.41
CA ASP A 258 13.62 -8.73 23.24
C ASP A 258 12.25 -8.40 23.87
N TYR A 259 11.16 -8.94 23.33
CA TYR A 259 9.80 -8.54 23.72
C TYR A 259 8.84 -9.72 23.79
#